data_3ba7a4ae4a42d94f005fd5183f60e056
#
_entry.id   3ba7a4ae4a42d94f005fd5183f60e056
#
_cell.length_a   1.000
_cell.length_b   1.000
_cell.length_c   1.000
_cell.angle_alpha   90.00
_cell.angle_beta   90.00
_cell.angle_gamma   90.00
#
_symmetry.space_group_name_H-M   'P 1'
#
loop_
_entity.id
_entity.type
_entity.pdbx_description
1 polymer ?
#
loop_
_entity_poly.entity_id
_entity_poly.type
_entity_poly.pdbx_seq_one_letter_code
_entity_poly.pdbx_strand_id
1 'polypeptide(L)'
;MKKALLVAFALLMAPMAAMAAQYEEGVHYTVINEGPGTAKPEIAEFFSFYCPHCYTFAKEQVPKIKATLPDGVTFKQNHVDFIGREMGVEMSRAFAIAHQLKIEEKMEHALFSAIQDKKQHFTNLDDIKALFVVNGVDPKAFDAAAKSFMVNAQMSKMKRDTENAKIAGVPALVVNGKYRVETGAIKSYQELLDIAYYLATQK
;
A
#
# COMPACT_ATOMS: atom_id res chain seq x y z
N MET A 1 23.03 -74.84 -20.66
CA MET A 1 23.56 -73.77 -19.76
C MET A 1 22.94 -72.47 -20.22
N LYS A 2 21.87 -72.06 -19.56
CA LYS A 2 21.18 -70.80 -19.87
C LYS A 2 21.52 -69.76 -18.77
N LYS A 3 22.29 -68.73 -19.09
CA LYS A 3 22.62 -67.61 -18.19
C LYS A 3 21.43 -66.64 -18.17
N ALA A 4 20.77 -66.56 -17.05
CA ALA A 4 19.72 -65.56 -16.80
C ALA A 4 20.38 -64.23 -16.48
N LEU A 5 20.11 -63.18 -17.29
CA LEU A 5 20.54 -61.79 -17.10
C LEU A 5 19.46 -61.07 -16.26
N LEU A 6 19.73 -60.87 -14.99
CA LEU A 6 18.91 -60.02 -14.12
C LEU A 6 19.26 -58.56 -14.35
N VAL A 7 18.39 -57.85 -15.05
CA VAL A 7 18.49 -56.38 -15.19
C VAL A 7 17.83 -55.78 -13.95
N ALA A 8 18.63 -55.24 -13.06
CA ALA A 8 18.19 -54.45 -11.92
C ALA A 8 17.76 -53.05 -12.41
N PHE A 9 16.45 -52.82 -12.47
CA PHE A 9 15.88 -51.49 -12.72
C PHE A 9 15.92 -50.70 -11.43
N ALA A 10 17.01 -49.93 -11.20
CA ALA A 10 17.10 -48.99 -10.10
C ALA A 10 16.24 -47.76 -10.44
N LEU A 11 15.03 -47.68 -9.85
CA LEU A 11 14.23 -46.45 -9.86
C LEU A 11 15.00 -45.39 -9.10
N LEU A 12 15.58 -44.42 -9.81
CA LEU A 12 16.02 -43.16 -9.27
C LEU A 12 14.79 -42.35 -8.82
N MET A 13 14.39 -42.52 -7.57
CA MET A 13 13.54 -41.55 -6.88
C MET A 13 14.39 -40.32 -6.58
N ALA A 14 14.40 -39.37 -7.52
CA ALA A 14 14.89 -38.02 -7.19
C ALA A 14 13.98 -37.44 -6.10
N PRO A 15 14.52 -36.99 -4.97
CA PRO A 15 13.72 -36.26 -4.00
C PRO A 15 13.22 -34.98 -4.70
N MET A 16 11.91 -34.87 -4.92
CA MET A 16 11.30 -33.57 -5.16
C MET A 16 11.51 -32.78 -3.87
N ALA A 17 12.59 -32.00 -3.84
CA ALA A 17 12.73 -30.96 -2.84
C ALA A 17 11.54 -30.02 -3.06
N ALA A 18 10.52 -30.13 -2.22
CA ALA A 18 9.49 -29.12 -2.08
C ALA A 18 10.26 -27.84 -1.74
N MET A 19 10.39 -26.92 -2.70
CA MET A 19 10.87 -25.58 -2.38
C MET A 19 9.85 -25.01 -1.39
N ALA A 20 10.21 -25.00 -0.11
CA ALA A 20 9.43 -24.32 0.90
C ALA A 20 9.21 -22.89 0.40
N ALA A 21 7.97 -22.43 0.42
CA ALA A 21 7.68 -21.04 0.06
C ALA A 21 8.54 -20.15 0.94
N GLN A 22 9.19 -19.16 0.33
CA GLN A 22 10.09 -18.25 1.05
C GLN A 22 9.36 -17.52 2.18
N TYR A 23 8.06 -17.30 2.03
CA TYR A 23 7.18 -16.66 3.02
C TYR A 23 5.91 -17.48 3.20
N GLU A 24 5.38 -17.52 4.43
CA GLU A 24 4.29 -18.38 4.87
C GLU A 24 3.02 -17.57 5.14
N GLU A 25 1.88 -18.10 4.66
CA GLU A 25 0.57 -17.57 5.01
C GLU A 25 0.28 -17.72 6.51
N GLY A 26 -0.37 -16.72 7.09
CA GLY A 26 -0.65 -16.66 8.53
C GLY A 26 0.53 -16.19 9.37
N VAL A 27 1.74 -16.12 8.82
CA VAL A 27 2.96 -15.61 9.48
C VAL A 27 3.41 -14.30 8.85
N HIS A 28 3.67 -14.31 7.55
CA HIS A 28 4.23 -13.18 6.80
C HIS A 28 3.17 -12.42 6.03
N TYR A 29 2.08 -13.07 5.66
CA TYR A 29 0.94 -12.47 4.96
C TYR A 29 -0.36 -13.22 5.26
N THR A 30 -1.48 -12.54 5.04
CA THR A 30 -2.83 -13.12 5.09
C THR A 30 -3.48 -12.98 3.73
N VAL A 31 -4.13 -14.04 3.24
CA VAL A 31 -5.01 -13.97 2.08
C VAL A 31 -6.31 -13.28 2.48
N ILE A 32 -6.57 -12.10 1.94
CA ILE A 32 -7.77 -11.30 2.23
C ILE A 32 -8.84 -11.42 1.14
N ASN A 33 -8.48 -11.96 -0.01
CA ASN A 33 -9.35 -12.16 -1.15
C ASN A 33 -8.93 -13.42 -1.92
N GLU A 34 -9.82 -14.40 -2.02
CA GLU A 34 -9.60 -15.65 -2.76
C GLU A 34 -9.76 -15.50 -4.28
N GLY A 35 -10.24 -14.34 -4.75
CA GLY A 35 -10.41 -14.04 -6.16
C GLY A 35 -9.07 -13.82 -6.90
N PRO A 36 -9.14 -13.44 -8.19
CA PRO A 36 -7.97 -13.30 -9.06
C PRO A 36 -7.05 -12.13 -8.68
N GLY A 37 -7.48 -11.26 -7.75
CA GLY A 37 -6.73 -10.06 -7.40
C GLY A 37 -6.82 -8.95 -8.45
N THR A 38 -5.80 -8.06 -8.49
CA THR A 38 -5.73 -6.97 -9.46
C THR A 38 -5.30 -7.48 -10.85
N ALA A 39 -5.78 -6.83 -11.92
CA ALA A 39 -5.47 -7.22 -13.30
C ALA A 39 -3.98 -7.06 -13.66
N LYS A 40 -3.27 -6.21 -12.93
CA LYS A 40 -1.81 -6.01 -13.04
C LYS A 40 -1.19 -6.09 -11.65
N PRO A 41 0.05 -6.56 -11.53
CA PRO A 41 0.74 -6.59 -10.25
C PRO A 41 0.78 -5.21 -9.60
N GLU A 42 0.41 -5.16 -8.32
CA GLU A 42 0.25 -3.91 -7.60
C GLU A 42 0.63 -4.06 -6.12
N ILE A 43 1.32 -3.08 -5.59
CA ILE A 43 1.52 -2.91 -4.14
C ILE A 43 0.75 -1.65 -3.73
N ALA A 44 -0.21 -1.79 -2.83
CA ALA A 44 -0.98 -0.69 -2.27
C ALA A 44 -0.55 -0.43 -0.82
N GLU A 45 -0.07 0.78 -0.53
CA GLU A 45 0.13 1.27 0.83
C GLU A 45 -1.17 1.86 1.36
N PHE A 46 -1.58 1.45 2.56
CA PHE A 46 -2.63 2.09 3.33
C PHE A 46 -1.99 2.94 4.42
N PHE A 47 -2.36 4.21 4.48
CA PHE A 47 -1.72 5.17 5.37
C PHE A 47 -2.69 6.26 5.87
N SER A 48 -2.26 7.02 6.88
CA SER A 48 -2.94 8.23 7.33
C SER A 48 -1.93 9.33 7.65
N PHE A 49 -2.26 10.57 7.30
CA PHE A 49 -1.45 11.74 7.68
C PHE A 49 -1.32 11.92 9.21
N TYR A 50 -2.29 11.40 9.97
CA TYR A 50 -2.25 11.41 11.43
C TYR A 50 -1.41 10.29 12.06
N CYS A 51 -0.85 9.39 11.25
CA CYS A 51 -0.04 8.27 11.72
C CYS A 51 1.47 8.62 11.70
N PRO A 52 2.17 8.71 12.85
CA PRO A 52 3.61 9.01 12.88
C PRO A 52 4.46 7.95 12.16
N HIS A 53 4.08 6.66 12.26
CA HIS A 53 4.77 5.57 11.57
C HIS A 53 4.61 5.67 10.05
N CYS A 54 3.44 6.13 9.55
CA CYS A 54 3.22 6.40 8.13
C CYS A 54 4.11 7.55 7.65
N TYR A 55 4.32 8.58 8.46
CA TYR A 55 5.25 9.67 8.15
C TYR A 55 6.69 9.18 7.98
N THR A 56 7.17 8.33 8.90
CA THR A 56 8.48 7.69 8.77
C THR A 56 8.56 6.84 7.51
N PHE A 57 7.51 6.04 7.24
CA PHE A 57 7.43 5.19 6.06
C PHE A 57 7.46 6.02 4.77
N ALA A 58 6.70 7.10 4.70
CA ALA A 58 6.66 8.01 3.55
C ALA A 58 8.04 8.63 3.26
N LYS A 59 8.80 9.01 4.29
CA LYS A 59 10.14 9.61 4.14
C LYS A 59 11.20 8.59 3.75
N GLU A 60 11.16 7.39 4.32
CA GLU A 60 12.28 6.44 4.25
C GLU A 60 12.03 5.28 3.28
N GLN A 61 10.78 4.82 3.17
CA GLN A 61 10.47 3.62 2.42
C GLN A 61 9.81 3.91 1.06
N VAL A 62 8.90 4.86 0.98
CA VAL A 62 8.21 5.20 -0.29
C VAL A 62 9.21 5.57 -1.41
N PRO A 63 10.26 6.38 -1.17
CA PRO A 63 11.27 6.64 -2.21
C PRO A 63 12.03 5.38 -2.63
N LYS A 64 12.34 4.48 -1.69
CA LYS A 64 13.00 3.19 -2.01
C LYS A 64 12.07 2.31 -2.85
N ILE A 65 10.81 2.17 -2.45
CA ILE A 65 9.82 1.41 -3.22
C ILE A 65 9.78 1.92 -4.66
N LYS A 66 9.60 3.23 -4.85
CA LYS A 66 9.56 3.84 -6.19
C LYS A 66 10.82 3.58 -7.01
N ALA A 67 11.99 3.48 -6.37
CA ALA A 67 13.28 3.23 -7.03
C ALA A 67 13.57 1.75 -7.32
N THR A 68 12.98 0.82 -6.55
CA THR A 68 13.32 -0.61 -6.58
C THR A 68 12.15 -1.51 -6.94
N LEU A 69 11.04 -0.92 -7.36
CA LEU A 69 9.83 -1.66 -7.72
C LEU A 69 10.15 -2.68 -8.83
N PRO A 70 9.74 -3.95 -8.71
CA PRO A 70 9.96 -4.95 -9.76
C PRO A 70 9.28 -4.53 -11.07
N ASP A 71 9.85 -4.97 -12.20
CA ASP A 71 9.30 -4.66 -13.52
C ASP A 71 7.83 -5.08 -13.65
N GLY A 72 7.02 -4.15 -14.12
CA GLY A 72 5.59 -4.36 -14.34
C GLY A 72 4.72 -4.26 -13.08
N VAL A 73 5.32 -4.12 -11.89
CA VAL A 73 4.59 -3.85 -10.64
C VAL A 73 4.31 -2.36 -10.50
N THR A 74 3.12 -2.01 -10.03
CA THR A 74 2.73 -0.62 -9.74
C THR A 74 2.65 -0.39 -8.24
N PHE A 75 3.01 0.81 -7.79
CA PHE A 75 2.82 1.26 -6.40
C PHE A 75 1.68 2.26 -6.34
N LYS A 76 0.77 2.08 -5.39
CA LYS A 76 -0.34 2.99 -5.11
C LYS A 76 -0.41 3.30 -3.63
N GLN A 77 -1.02 4.43 -3.31
CA GLN A 77 -1.30 4.85 -1.94
C GLN A 77 -2.80 5.01 -1.72
N ASN A 78 -3.28 4.59 -0.56
CA ASN A 78 -4.67 4.66 -0.12
C ASN A 78 -4.73 5.29 1.27
N HIS A 79 -5.24 6.53 1.35
CA HIS A 79 -5.44 7.17 2.65
C HIS A 79 -6.65 6.55 3.35
N VAL A 80 -6.51 6.23 4.66
CA VAL A 80 -7.60 5.70 5.48
C VAL A 80 -8.25 6.82 6.29
N ASP A 81 -9.59 6.76 6.43
CA ASP A 81 -10.40 7.81 7.05
C ASP A 81 -10.72 7.58 8.54
N PHE A 82 -10.39 6.40 9.08
CA PHE A 82 -10.74 6.03 10.45
C PHE A 82 -9.79 6.60 11.55
N ILE A 83 -8.68 7.26 11.17
CA ILE A 83 -7.78 7.95 12.08
C ILE A 83 -8.01 9.45 11.98
N GLY A 84 -8.22 10.11 13.13
CA GLY A 84 -8.44 11.56 13.19
C GLY A 84 -9.91 11.96 13.18
N ARG A 85 -10.83 11.02 13.39
CA ARG A 85 -12.29 11.25 13.43
C ARG A 85 -12.77 11.93 12.14
N GLU A 86 -13.57 13.01 12.25
CA GLU A 86 -14.08 13.77 11.10
C GLU A 86 -12.95 14.31 10.20
N MET A 87 -11.85 14.74 10.80
CA MET A 87 -10.69 15.21 10.04
C MET A 87 -9.97 14.10 9.28
N GLY A 88 -10.11 12.84 9.68
CA GLY A 88 -9.64 11.69 8.88
C GLY A 88 -10.29 11.64 7.51
N VAL A 89 -11.61 11.91 7.46
CA VAL A 89 -12.37 11.99 6.20
C VAL A 89 -11.90 13.17 5.34
N GLU A 90 -11.68 14.34 5.95
CA GLU A 90 -11.20 15.52 5.23
C GLU A 90 -9.74 15.36 4.74
N MET A 91 -8.90 14.61 5.47
CA MET A 91 -7.56 14.24 4.99
C MET A 91 -7.60 13.27 3.81
N SER A 92 -8.55 12.33 3.79
CA SER A 92 -8.79 11.50 2.60
C SER A 92 -9.26 12.35 1.41
N ARG A 93 -10.09 13.37 1.65
CA ARG A 93 -10.48 14.35 0.62
C ARG A 93 -9.26 15.14 0.13
N ALA A 94 -8.40 15.62 1.04
CA ALA A 94 -7.18 16.34 0.69
C ALA A 94 -6.27 15.50 -0.21
N PHE A 95 -6.07 14.22 0.13
CA PHE A 95 -5.30 13.29 -0.70
C PHE A 95 -5.92 13.11 -2.10
N ALA A 96 -7.25 12.92 -2.16
CA ALA A 96 -7.97 12.80 -3.43
C ALA A 96 -7.90 14.09 -4.28
N ILE A 97 -7.95 15.29 -3.65
CA ILE A 97 -7.75 16.58 -4.32
C ILE A 97 -6.34 16.67 -4.89
N ALA A 98 -5.31 16.31 -4.10
CA ALA A 98 -3.93 16.30 -4.55
C ALA A 98 -3.74 15.38 -5.76
N HIS A 99 -4.37 14.20 -5.74
CA HIS A 99 -4.37 13.25 -6.84
C HIS A 99 -5.03 13.83 -8.10
N GLN A 100 -6.22 14.42 -7.98
CA GLN A 100 -6.90 15.04 -9.12
C GLN A 100 -6.10 16.20 -9.73
N LEU A 101 -5.40 16.97 -8.90
CA LEU A 101 -4.57 18.10 -9.34
C LEU A 101 -3.15 17.66 -9.77
N LYS A 102 -2.80 16.37 -9.66
CA LYS A 102 -1.49 15.77 -10.00
C LYS A 102 -0.33 16.40 -9.22
N ILE A 103 -0.54 16.61 -7.94
CA ILE A 103 0.42 17.20 -6.99
C ILE A 103 0.57 16.36 -5.73
N GLU A 104 0.31 15.05 -5.80
CA GLU A 104 0.28 14.13 -4.66
C GLU A 104 1.55 14.22 -3.84
N GLU A 105 2.70 14.07 -4.46
CA GLU A 105 3.99 14.03 -3.76
C GLU A 105 4.27 15.32 -2.99
N LYS A 106 3.99 16.47 -3.63
CA LYS A 106 4.14 17.78 -3.01
C LYS A 106 3.23 17.94 -1.79
N MET A 107 1.95 17.59 -1.97
CA MET A 107 0.96 17.79 -0.91
C MET A 107 1.03 16.73 0.18
N GLU A 108 1.42 15.50 -0.14
CA GLU A 108 1.72 14.47 0.85
C GLU A 108 2.81 14.94 1.83
N HIS A 109 3.93 15.45 1.29
CA HIS A 109 5.00 16.02 2.11
C HIS A 109 4.52 17.21 2.94
N ALA A 110 3.75 18.14 2.36
CA ALA A 110 3.25 19.32 3.04
C ALA A 110 2.28 18.97 4.18
N LEU A 111 1.35 18.02 3.96
CA LEU A 111 0.37 17.57 4.94
C LEU A 111 1.05 16.81 6.09
N PHE A 112 1.95 15.87 5.78
CA PHE A 112 2.70 15.18 6.80
C PHE A 112 3.54 16.16 7.64
N SER A 113 4.30 17.08 7.01
CA SER A 113 5.11 18.06 7.74
C SER A 113 4.25 18.99 8.60
N ALA A 114 3.11 19.47 8.09
CA ALA A 114 2.20 20.30 8.85
C ALA A 114 1.72 19.58 10.13
N ILE A 115 1.30 18.33 10.01
CA ILE A 115 0.73 17.55 11.12
C ILE A 115 1.82 17.02 12.05
N GLN A 116 2.87 16.39 11.50
CA GLN A 116 3.83 15.61 12.27
C GLN A 116 4.99 16.46 12.82
N ASP A 117 5.49 17.43 12.03
CA ASP A 117 6.60 18.31 12.48
C ASP A 117 6.07 19.56 13.18
N LYS A 118 5.17 20.29 12.50
CA LYS A 118 4.68 21.60 12.97
C LYS A 118 3.54 21.49 13.99
N LYS A 119 3.00 20.27 14.20
CA LYS A 119 1.86 20.00 15.09
C LYS A 119 0.65 20.89 14.79
N GLN A 120 0.45 21.22 13.51
CA GLN A 120 -0.66 22.02 13.07
C GLN A 120 -1.98 21.25 13.27
N HIS A 121 -2.94 21.90 13.90
CA HIS A 121 -4.29 21.39 14.06
C HIS A 121 -5.16 21.86 12.91
N PHE A 122 -5.78 20.92 12.22
CA PHE A 122 -6.80 21.19 11.21
C PHE A 122 -8.16 20.93 11.83
N THR A 123 -9.11 21.84 11.62
CA THR A 123 -10.46 21.76 12.19
C THR A 123 -11.55 21.62 11.13
N ASN A 124 -11.23 21.98 9.89
CA ASN A 124 -12.15 21.93 8.75
C ASN A 124 -11.39 21.90 7.42
N LEU A 125 -12.14 21.83 6.32
CA LEU A 125 -11.57 21.80 4.97
C LEU A 125 -10.90 23.12 4.56
N ASP A 126 -11.32 24.27 5.12
CA ASP A 126 -10.73 25.57 4.80
C ASP A 126 -9.30 25.70 5.37
N ASP A 127 -9.02 25.10 6.53
CA ASP A 127 -7.66 25.00 7.06
C ASP A 127 -6.75 24.21 6.11
N ILE A 128 -7.27 23.10 5.56
CA ILE A 128 -6.55 22.30 4.57
C ILE A 128 -6.35 23.10 3.27
N LYS A 129 -7.38 23.80 2.81
CA LYS A 129 -7.30 24.68 1.64
C LYS A 129 -6.21 25.74 1.81
N ALA A 130 -6.12 26.36 2.99
CA ALA A 130 -5.06 27.33 3.28
C ALA A 130 -3.65 26.72 3.09
N LEU A 131 -3.44 25.45 3.53
CA LEU A 131 -2.18 24.75 3.29
C LEU A 131 -1.91 24.52 1.80
N PHE A 132 -2.94 24.16 1.03
CA PHE A 132 -2.79 24.00 -0.44
C PHE A 132 -2.43 25.32 -1.11
N VAL A 133 -3.07 26.43 -0.71
CA VAL A 133 -2.83 27.76 -1.28
C VAL A 133 -1.40 28.24 -0.99
N VAL A 134 -0.89 28.09 0.23
CA VAL A 134 0.51 28.45 0.53
C VAL A 134 1.53 27.56 -0.18
N ASN A 135 1.08 26.38 -0.66
CA ASN A 135 1.86 25.52 -1.54
C ASN A 135 1.61 25.78 -3.02
N GLY A 136 0.97 26.91 -3.40
CA GLY A 136 0.84 27.38 -4.78
C GLY A 136 -0.35 26.80 -5.55
N VAL A 137 -1.34 26.25 -4.87
CA VAL A 137 -2.59 25.80 -5.49
C VAL A 137 -3.55 26.97 -5.59
N ASP A 138 -4.13 27.20 -6.77
CA ASP A 138 -5.17 28.20 -6.95
C ASP A 138 -6.40 27.87 -6.08
N PRO A 139 -6.93 28.82 -5.30
CA PRO A 139 -8.07 28.58 -4.44
C PRO A 139 -9.33 28.10 -5.15
N LYS A 140 -9.57 28.57 -6.39
CA LYS A 140 -10.71 28.15 -7.19
C LYS A 140 -10.53 26.73 -7.74
N ALA A 141 -9.30 26.37 -8.10
CA ALA A 141 -8.96 25.00 -8.51
C ALA A 141 -9.17 24.02 -7.36
N PHE A 142 -8.77 24.37 -6.11
CA PHE A 142 -9.05 23.58 -4.93
C PHE A 142 -10.56 23.40 -4.71
N ASP A 143 -11.33 24.50 -4.74
CA ASP A 143 -12.79 24.44 -4.50
C ASP A 143 -13.51 23.61 -5.57
N ALA A 144 -13.11 23.74 -6.83
CA ALA A 144 -13.65 22.95 -7.92
C ALA A 144 -13.33 21.45 -7.75
N ALA A 145 -12.07 21.11 -7.38
CA ALA A 145 -11.67 19.74 -7.11
C ALA A 145 -12.40 19.14 -5.91
N ALA A 146 -12.51 19.89 -4.80
CA ALA A 146 -13.17 19.44 -3.57
C ALA A 146 -14.66 19.05 -3.77
N LYS A 147 -15.32 19.69 -4.72
CA LYS A 147 -16.72 19.45 -5.06
C LYS A 147 -16.90 18.47 -6.23
N SER A 148 -15.82 18.03 -6.84
CA SER A 148 -15.89 17.21 -8.06
C SER A 148 -16.40 15.80 -7.79
N PHE A 149 -17.06 15.24 -8.79
CA PHE A 149 -17.45 13.82 -8.78
C PHE A 149 -16.22 12.91 -8.65
N MET A 150 -15.11 13.27 -9.30
CA MET A 150 -13.88 12.46 -9.30
C MET A 150 -13.27 12.34 -7.90
N VAL A 151 -13.19 13.43 -7.12
CA VAL A 151 -12.71 13.40 -5.74
C VAL A 151 -13.64 12.55 -4.87
N ASN A 152 -14.97 12.71 -4.97
CA ASN A 152 -15.93 11.92 -4.22
C ASN A 152 -15.84 10.41 -4.58
N ALA A 153 -15.68 10.10 -5.87
CA ALA A 153 -15.49 8.72 -6.33
C ALA A 153 -14.19 8.11 -5.79
N GLN A 154 -13.08 8.88 -5.79
CA GLN A 154 -11.80 8.45 -5.23
C GLN A 154 -11.88 8.20 -3.73
N MET A 155 -12.53 9.09 -2.97
CA MET A 155 -12.76 8.89 -1.53
C MET A 155 -13.56 7.61 -1.26
N SER A 156 -14.66 7.43 -2.00
CA SER A 156 -15.49 6.22 -1.90
C SER A 156 -14.72 4.95 -2.25
N LYS A 157 -13.81 5.03 -3.25
CA LYS A 157 -12.94 3.92 -3.60
C LYS A 157 -11.95 3.63 -2.47
N MET A 158 -11.25 4.63 -1.94
CA MET A 158 -10.30 4.46 -0.85
C MET A 158 -10.95 3.81 0.37
N LYS A 159 -12.17 4.23 0.72
CA LYS A 159 -12.93 3.64 1.82
C LYS A 159 -13.25 2.16 1.56
N ARG A 160 -13.80 1.83 0.39
CA ARG A 160 -14.08 0.43 0.02
C ARG A 160 -12.82 -0.42 0.01
N ASP A 161 -11.71 0.09 -0.53
CA ASP A 161 -10.44 -0.65 -0.57
C ASP A 161 -9.94 -0.93 0.85
N THR A 162 -10.08 0.03 1.78
CA THR A 162 -9.75 -0.13 3.20
C THR A 162 -10.59 -1.21 3.87
N GLU A 163 -11.90 -1.20 3.64
CA GLU A 163 -12.86 -2.17 4.18
C GLU A 163 -12.60 -3.58 3.60
N ASN A 164 -12.46 -3.69 2.28
CA ASN A 164 -12.21 -4.96 1.59
C ASN A 164 -10.88 -5.59 2.02
N ALA A 165 -9.84 -4.78 2.22
CA ALA A 165 -8.55 -5.22 2.70
C ALA A 165 -8.51 -5.49 4.21
N LYS A 166 -9.60 -5.24 4.94
CA LYS A 166 -9.72 -5.41 6.39
C LYS A 166 -8.59 -4.69 7.13
N ILE A 167 -8.29 -3.45 6.71
CA ILE A 167 -7.24 -2.65 7.32
C ILE A 167 -7.69 -2.13 8.67
N ALA A 168 -7.03 -2.56 9.73
CA ALA A 168 -7.29 -2.13 11.11
C ALA A 168 -6.16 -1.26 11.70
N GLY A 169 -5.03 -1.16 11.01
CA GLY A 169 -3.86 -0.35 11.41
C GLY A 169 -3.02 0.05 10.20
N VAL A 170 -2.23 1.11 10.35
CA VAL A 170 -1.39 1.66 9.29
C VAL A 170 0.00 2.04 9.84
N PRO A 171 1.07 2.01 9.01
CA PRO A 171 1.07 1.67 7.60
C PRO A 171 0.79 0.19 7.37
N ALA A 172 0.12 -0.16 6.27
CA ALA A 172 -0.11 -1.53 5.85
C ALA A 172 0.11 -1.66 4.35
N LEU A 173 0.64 -2.81 3.91
CA LEU A 173 0.81 -3.13 2.50
C LEU A 173 -0.17 -4.23 2.09
N VAL A 174 -0.85 -4.01 0.98
CA VAL A 174 -1.68 -5.00 0.31
C VAL A 174 -1.14 -5.23 -1.10
N VAL A 175 -0.92 -6.49 -1.43
CA VAL A 175 -0.34 -6.88 -2.71
C VAL A 175 -1.39 -7.53 -3.58
N ASN A 176 -1.49 -7.08 -4.82
CA ASN A 176 -2.42 -7.58 -5.84
C ASN A 176 -3.90 -7.57 -5.40
N GLY A 177 -4.27 -6.73 -4.40
CA GLY A 177 -5.60 -6.73 -3.80
C GLY A 177 -5.98 -8.06 -3.14
N LYS A 178 -5.00 -8.92 -2.88
CA LYS A 178 -5.18 -10.30 -2.43
C LYS A 178 -4.44 -10.62 -1.13
N TYR A 179 -3.24 -10.11 -0.97
CA TYR A 179 -2.36 -10.46 0.14
C TYR A 179 -2.12 -9.22 1.01
N ARG A 180 -2.50 -9.26 2.28
CA ARG A 180 -2.08 -8.26 3.25
C ARG A 180 -0.81 -8.75 3.94
N VAL A 181 0.25 -7.94 3.91
CA VAL A 181 1.51 -8.25 4.59
C VAL A 181 1.31 -8.08 6.09
N GLU A 182 1.71 -9.10 6.87
CA GLU A 182 1.63 -9.08 8.32
C GLU A 182 2.90 -8.49 8.92
N THR A 183 2.73 -7.50 9.80
CA THR A 183 3.87 -6.79 10.39
C THR A 183 4.38 -7.40 11.69
N GLY A 184 3.65 -8.34 12.28
CA GLY A 184 3.96 -8.92 13.59
C GLY A 184 5.22 -9.79 13.62
N ALA A 185 5.58 -10.42 12.50
CA ALA A 185 6.73 -11.32 12.40
C ALA A 185 7.95 -10.66 11.72
N ILE A 186 7.79 -9.50 11.07
CA ILE A 186 8.87 -8.83 10.34
C ILE A 186 9.84 -8.11 11.28
N LYS A 187 11.12 -8.16 10.92
CA LYS A 187 12.23 -7.60 11.71
C LYS A 187 12.69 -6.24 11.21
N SER A 188 12.32 -5.87 9.99
CA SER A 188 12.76 -4.63 9.35
C SER A 188 11.82 -4.19 8.22
N TYR A 189 11.88 -2.91 7.87
CA TYR A 189 11.18 -2.42 6.67
C TYR A 189 11.70 -3.07 5.37
N GLN A 190 12.98 -3.47 5.32
CA GLN A 190 13.50 -4.19 4.16
C GLN A 190 12.78 -5.54 3.99
N GLU A 191 12.62 -6.30 5.06
CA GLU A 191 11.89 -7.57 5.02
C GLU A 191 10.41 -7.38 4.60
N LEU A 192 9.78 -6.30 5.07
CA LEU A 192 8.43 -5.91 4.63
C LEU A 192 8.36 -5.75 3.11
N LEU A 193 9.35 -5.05 2.52
CA LEU A 193 9.42 -4.83 1.08
C LEU A 193 9.74 -6.13 0.32
N ASP A 194 10.64 -6.95 0.84
CA ASP A 194 11.00 -8.23 0.23
C ASP A 194 9.79 -9.17 0.14
N ILE A 195 8.96 -9.22 1.20
CA ILE A 195 7.69 -9.96 1.21
C ILE A 195 6.74 -9.39 0.16
N ALA A 196 6.56 -8.06 0.13
CA ALA A 196 5.66 -7.41 -0.81
C ALA A 196 6.08 -7.65 -2.26
N TYR A 197 7.38 -7.58 -2.57
CA TYR A 197 7.92 -7.83 -3.92
C TYR A 197 7.78 -9.30 -4.32
N TYR A 198 8.06 -10.21 -3.39
CA TYR A 198 7.82 -11.64 -3.59
C TYR A 198 6.36 -11.90 -3.97
N LEU A 199 5.41 -11.41 -3.18
CA LEU A 199 3.98 -11.61 -3.42
C LEU A 199 3.50 -10.93 -4.71
N ALA A 200 4.07 -9.77 -5.08
CA ALA A 200 3.69 -9.05 -6.30
C ALA A 200 4.12 -9.80 -7.57
N THR A 201 5.18 -10.59 -7.50
CA THR A 201 5.76 -11.32 -8.63
C THR A 201 5.32 -12.78 -8.73
N GLN A 202 4.57 -13.30 -7.76
CA GLN A 202 3.97 -14.65 -7.84
C GLN A 202 2.91 -14.68 -8.95
N LYS A 203 2.94 -15.73 -9.78
CA LYS A 203 1.98 -15.96 -10.87
C LYS A 203 0.83 -16.85 -10.41
#